data_5520d43506aec3f0e27ac0380a80e31a
#
_entry.id   5520d43506aec3f0e27ac0380a80e31a
#
_cell.length_a   1.000
_cell.length_b   1.000
_cell.length_c   1.000
_cell.angle_alpha   90.00
_cell.angle_beta   90.00
_cell.angle_gamma   90.00
#
_symmetry.space_group_name_H-M   'P 1'
#
loop_
_entity.id
_entity.type
_entity.pdbx_description
1 polymer ?
#
loop_
_entity_poly.entity_id
_entity_poly.type
_entity_poly.pdbx_seq_one_letter_code
_entity_poly.pdbx_strand_id
1 'polypeptide(L)'
;MPWRAWARKARRERKTAGRSSVPEPTTPLIERPWEDVERMLDVDAALQHVISAFAPLESISVPLLDAANLVLAADVIARDDVPPFRNSAMDGYAVRAADTAYATWSAPAQLPVAAYVAAGQREVPQLRAGEAIRIMTGAPLPDGADAVVRFEETDESASAGQSRRETVLVYRAARPFDNVREPGEDIACGTPVVRRGQALRPADLGLIASLGEPRVRVHRRPVVAVLSTGNEVMAPGENLKPGTIISASAAASELRTPAPCSPAIRAIAGPASAGSSRTLT
;
A
#
# COMPACT_ATOMS: atom_id res chain seq x y z
N MET A 1 -10.68 -44.23 -25.26
CA MET A 1 -10.26 -43.51 -26.48
C MET A 1 -11.39 -43.11 -27.40
N PRO A 2 -12.46 -42.43 -26.95
CA PRO A 2 -13.58 -41.96 -27.85
C PRO A 2 -13.36 -40.56 -28.41
N TRP A 3 -12.47 -39.76 -27.84
CA TRP A 3 -12.37 -38.33 -28.17
C TRP A 3 -11.79 -38.03 -29.55
N ARG A 4 -10.85 -38.83 -30.02
CA ARG A 4 -10.24 -38.67 -31.35
C ARG A 4 -11.21 -39.00 -32.51
N ALA A 5 -12.22 -39.84 -32.26
CA ALA A 5 -13.26 -40.18 -33.26
C ALA A 5 -14.27 -39.04 -33.41
N TRP A 6 -14.65 -38.38 -32.32
CA TRP A 6 -15.56 -37.26 -32.29
C TRP A 6 -14.98 -36.02 -33.03
N ALA A 7 -13.70 -35.70 -32.75
CA ALA A 7 -13.05 -34.58 -33.40
C ALA A 7 -12.92 -34.71 -34.92
N ARG A 8 -12.76 -35.96 -35.40
CA ARG A 8 -12.74 -36.23 -36.87
C ARG A 8 -14.12 -36.11 -37.51
N LYS A 9 -15.18 -36.48 -36.82
CA LYS A 9 -16.56 -36.35 -37.29
C LYS A 9 -16.97 -34.89 -37.40
N ALA A 10 -16.70 -34.08 -36.39
CA ALA A 10 -16.99 -32.64 -36.39
C ALA A 10 -16.25 -31.86 -37.51
N ARG A 11 -15.07 -32.32 -37.93
CA ARG A 11 -14.30 -31.73 -39.04
C ARG A 11 -14.90 -32.04 -40.43
N ARG A 12 -15.57 -33.18 -40.58
CA ARG A 12 -16.19 -33.60 -41.84
C ARG A 12 -17.52 -32.85 -42.09
N GLU A 13 -18.27 -32.62 -41.03
CA GLU A 13 -19.59 -31.95 -41.10
C GLU A 13 -19.49 -30.43 -41.41
N ARG A 14 -18.37 -29.79 -41.05
CA ARG A 14 -18.12 -28.35 -41.36
C ARG A 14 -17.75 -28.08 -42.83
N LYS A 15 -17.39 -29.10 -43.61
CA LYS A 15 -17.02 -28.92 -45.02
C LYS A 15 -18.22 -28.85 -45.96
N THR A 16 -19.42 -29.14 -45.48
CA THR A 16 -20.66 -29.19 -46.31
C THR A 16 -21.68 -28.09 -46.04
N ALA A 17 -21.44 -27.22 -45.04
CA ALA A 17 -22.31 -26.07 -44.78
C ALA A 17 -21.85 -24.86 -45.61
N GLY A 18 -22.73 -24.41 -46.50
CA GLY A 18 -22.49 -23.30 -47.44
C GLY A 18 -22.12 -22.00 -46.70
N ARG A 19 -21.22 -21.24 -47.29
CA ARG A 19 -20.76 -19.90 -46.85
C ARG A 19 -21.96 -18.94 -46.77
N SER A 20 -22.35 -18.54 -45.57
CA SER A 20 -23.11 -17.33 -45.35
C SER A 20 -22.10 -16.17 -45.15
N SER A 21 -22.28 -15.08 -45.87
CA SER A 21 -21.45 -13.89 -45.85
C SER A 21 -21.67 -13.09 -44.56
N VAL A 22 -20.93 -13.42 -43.52
CA VAL A 22 -20.76 -12.54 -42.35
C VAL A 22 -19.49 -11.73 -42.60
N PRO A 23 -19.50 -10.39 -42.48
CA PRO A 23 -18.30 -9.59 -42.66
C PRO A 23 -17.24 -9.99 -41.61
N GLU A 24 -16.02 -10.23 -42.06
CA GLU A 24 -14.91 -10.54 -41.18
C GLU A 24 -14.63 -9.34 -40.24
N PRO A 25 -14.47 -9.56 -38.94
CA PRO A 25 -14.05 -8.51 -38.04
C PRO A 25 -12.61 -8.06 -38.40
N THR A 26 -12.44 -6.77 -38.66
CA THR A 26 -11.17 -6.10 -39.03
C THR A 26 -10.20 -5.94 -37.84
N THR A 27 -10.38 -6.64 -36.74
CA THR A 27 -9.40 -6.73 -35.66
C THR A 27 -8.46 -7.91 -35.97
N PRO A 28 -7.13 -7.75 -35.91
CA PRO A 28 -6.26 -8.90 -36.08
C PRO A 28 -6.58 -9.87 -34.95
N LEU A 29 -7.26 -10.92 -35.31
CA LEU A 29 -7.40 -12.10 -34.47
C LEU A 29 -5.97 -12.56 -34.18
N ILE A 30 -5.60 -12.66 -32.92
CA ILE A 30 -4.44 -13.39 -32.43
C ILE A 30 -4.27 -14.59 -33.35
N GLU A 31 -3.13 -14.63 -34.07
CA GLU A 31 -2.82 -15.76 -34.94
C GLU A 31 -3.06 -17.03 -34.18
N ARG A 32 -3.82 -17.96 -34.78
CA ARG A 32 -4.46 -19.09 -34.11
C ARG A 32 -3.40 -20.05 -33.56
N PRO A 33 -3.03 -20.00 -32.27
CA PRO A 33 -1.96 -20.82 -31.71
C PRO A 33 -2.35 -22.30 -31.57
N TRP A 34 -3.58 -22.70 -31.98
CA TRP A 34 -4.07 -24.09 -31.88
C TRP A 34 -3.86 -24.90 -33.17
N GLU A 35 -3.25 -24.36 -34.21
CA GLU A 35 -2.87 -25.16 -35.37
C GLU A 35 -1.65 -26.05 -35.12
N ASP A 36 -0.87 -25.75 -34.06
CA ASP A 36 0.28 -26.56 -33.55
C ASP A 36 -0.08 -27.46 -32.35
N VAL A 37 -1.29 -28.00 -32.27
CA VAL A 37 -1.80 -28.80 -31.13
C VAL A 37 -1.07 -30.15 -30.93
N GLU A 38 0.01 -30.43 -31.63
CA GLU A 38 0.81 -31.65 -31.35
C GLU A 38 1.80 -31.51 -30.17
N ARG A 39 2.01 -30.30 -29.64
CA ARG A 39 2.90 -30.07 -28.52
C ARG A 39 2.13 -29.55 -27.32
N MET A 40 1.89 -30.40 -26.35
CA MET A 40 1.41 -29.95 -25.03
C MET A 40 2.47 -29.03 -24.41
N LEU A 41 2.10 -27.80 -24.09
CA LEU A 41 2.96 -26.90 -23.33
C LEU A 41 3.05 -27.41 -21.89
N ASP A 42 4.23 -27.34 -21.30
CA ASP A 42 4.34 -27.45 -19.85
C ASP A 42 3.68 -26.25 -19.15
N VAL A 43 3.46 -26.36 -17.84
CA VAL A 43 2.71 -25.33 -17.08
C VAL A 43 3.43 -23.98 -17.11
N ASP A 44 4.76 -23.99 -17.01
CA ASP A 44 5.55 -22.75 -16.97
C ASP A 44 5.55 -22.06 -18.33
N ALA A 45 5.71 -22.83 -19.42
CA ALA A 45 5.62 -22.29 -20.77
C ALA A 45 4.21 -21.73 -21.08
N ALA A 46 3.17 -22.43 -20.64
CA ALA A 46 1.80 -21.95 -20.79
C ALA A 46 1.54 -20.66 -20.01
N LEU A 47 2.04 -20.58 -18.76
CA LEU A 47 1.98 -19.38 -17.93
C LEU A 47 2.71 -18.20 -18.59
N GLN A 48 3.93 -18.42 -19.08
CA GLN A 48 4.69 -17.37 -19.77
C GLN A 48 3.99 -16.90 -21.04
N HIS A 49 3.38 -17.82 -21.79
CA HIS A 49 2.61 -17.48 -22.99
C HIS A 49 1.39 -16.61 -22.66
N VAL A 50 0.66 -16.96 -21.59
CA VAL A 50 -0.49 -16.16 -21.11
C VAL A 50 -0.02 -14.79 -20.64
N ILE A 51 1.01 -14.70 -19.79
CA ILE A 51 1.50 -13.43 -19.25
C ILE A 51 2.00 -12.51 -20.37
N SER A 52 2.71 -13.04 -21.38
CA SER A 52 3.24 -12.26 -22.49
C SER A 52 2.15 -11.61 -23.38
N ALA A 53 0.92 -12.13 -23.33
CA ALA A 53 -0.23 -11.56 -24.07
C ALA A 53 -0.82 -10.31 -23.39
N PHE A 54 -0.39 -9.99 -22.17
CA PHE A 54 -0.91 -8.85 -21.40
C PHE A 54 0.16 -7.78 -21.21
N ALA A 55 -0.25 -6.52 -21.35
CA ALA A 55 0.52 -5.35 -20.95
C ALA A 55 -0.10 -4.72 -19.70
N PRO A 56 0.70 -4.02 -18.87
CA PRO A 56 0.17 -3.24 -17.76
C PRO A 56 -0.89 -2.25 -18.27
N LEU A 57 -1.99 -2.14 -17.52
CA LEU A 57 -3.04 -1.18 -17.84
C LEU A 57 -2.52 0.26 -17.65
N GLU A 58 -3.23 1.22 -18.26
CA GLU A 58 -2.95 2.64 -18.14
C GLU A 58 -2.80 3.07 -16.68
N SER A 59 -1.84 3.94 -16.41
CA SER A 59 -1.64 4.53 -15.08
C SER A 59 -2.50 5.77 -14.91
N ILE A 60 -3.17 5.86 -13.75
CA ILE A 60 -4.00 6.99 -13.36
C ILE A 60 -3.51 7.56 -12.03
N SER A 61 -3.73 8.86 -11.80
CA SER A 61 -3.49 9.49 -10.50
C SER A 61 -4.79 9.51 -9.70
N VAL A 62 -4.76 8.90 -8.51
CA VAL A 62 -5.93 8.86 -7.62
C VAL A 62 -5.58 9.47 -6.26
N PRO A 63 -6.58 9.97 -5.49
CA PRO A 63 -6.38 10.28 -4.08
C PRO A 63 -5.83 9.06 -3.33
N LEU A 64 -4.96 9.30 -2.34
CA LEU A 64 -4.28 8.22 -1.61
C LEU A 64 -5.26 7.20 -1.01
N LEU A 65 -6.35 7.66 -0.41
CA LEU A 65 -7.35 6.78 0.21
C LEU A 65 -8.09 5.88 -0.79
N ASP A 66 -8.19 6.31 -2.05
CA ASP A 66 -8.83 5.53 -3.12
C ASP A 66 -7.89 4.48 -3.74
N ALA A 67 -6.61 4.52 -3.35
CA ALA A 67 -5.58 3.64 -3.91
C ALA A 67 -5.52 2.25 -3.26
N ALA A 68 -6.34 1.97 -2.24
CA ALA A 68 -6.36 0.68 -1.56
C ALA A 68 -6.57 -0.48 -2.54
N ASN A 69 -5.71 -1.51 -2.45
CA ASN A 69 -5.71 -2.68 -3.32
C ASN A 69 -5.50 -2.39 -4.83
N LEU A 70 -5.07 -1.18 -5.19
CA LEU A 70 -4.58 -0.89 -6.53
C LEU A 70 -3.07 -1.16 -6.61
N VAL A 71 -2.58 -1.40 -7.83
CA VAL A 71 -1.16 -1.65 -8.08
C VAL A 71 -0.45 -0.33 -8.38
N LEU A 72 0.61 -0.05 -7.65
CA LEU A 72 1.41 1.16 -7.82
C LEU A 72 2.11 1.17 -9.19
N ALA A 73 1.97 2.26 -9.94
CA ALA A 73 2.50 2.42 -11.29
C ALA A 73 3.87 3.11 -11.34
N ALA A 74 4.28 3.77 -10.26
CA ALA A 74 5.59 4.44 -10.13
C ALA A 74 6.05 4.32 -8.67
N ASP A 75 7.36 4.29 -8.45
CA ASP A 75 7.93 4.28 -7.10
C ASP A 75 7.49 5.53 -6.32
N VAL A 76 7.21 5.36 -5.03
CA VAL A 76 7.04 6.47 -4.09
C VAL A 76 8.37 6.70 -3.41
N ILE A 77 8.95 7.89 -3.62
CA ILE A 77 10.25 8.28 -3.13
C ILE A 77 10.06 9.36 -2.07
N ALA A 78 10.71 9.22 -0.92
CA ALA A 78 10.70 10.25 0.11
C ALA A 78 11.32 11.55 -0.43
N ARG A 79 10.59 12.67 -0.32
CA ARG A 79 11.07 14.00 -0.75
C ARG A 79 11.85 14.71 0.32
N ASP A 80 11.54 14.39 1.57
CA ASP A 80 12.14 14.96 2.75
C ASP A 80 12.59 13.84 3.68
N ASP A 81 13.49 14.16 4.59
CA ASP A 81 13.88 13.28 5.69
C ASP A 81 12.72 13.04 6.66
N VAL A 82 12.66 11.84 7.25
CA VAL A 82 11.74 11.53 8.35
C VAL A 82 12.57 11.01 9.54
N PRO A 83 12.60 11.74 10.67
CA PRO A 83 12.06 13.09 10.88
C PRO A 83 12.81 14.15 10.05
N PRO A 84 12.21 15.33 9.78
CA PRO A 84 12.82 16.35 8.92
C PRO A 84 13.85 17.23 9.65
N PHE A 85 13.92 17.15 10.97
CA PHE A 85 14.87 17.89 11.82
C PHE A 85 15.23 17.08 13.04
N ARG A 86 16.35 17.45 13.69
CA ARG A 86 16.78 16.88 14.96
C ARG A 86 15.73 17.16 16.03
N ASN A 87 15.24 16.10 16.71
CA ASN A 87 14.18 16.23 17.70
C ASN A 87 14.38 15.29 18.90
N SER A 88 13.62 15.53 19.97
CA SER A 88 13.62 14.66 21.14
C SER A 88 12.86 13.36 20.90
N ALA A 89 13.48 12.23 21.23
CA ALA A 89 12.84 10.92 21.25
C ALA A 89 11.93 10.70 22.48
N MET A 90 12.10 11.50 23.53
CA MET A 90 11.46 11.31 24.84
C MET A 90 10.99 12.63 25.43
N ASP A 91 10.06 12.57 26.37
CA ASP A 91 9.73 13.69 27.24
C ASP A 91 10.81 13.85 28.29
N GLY A 92 11.32 15.06 28.49
CA GLY A 92 12.45 15.28 29.37
C GLY A 92 13.03 16.69 29.34
N TYR A 93 14.33 16.75 29.48
CA TYR A 93 15.11 17.98 29.48
C TYR A 93 16.24 17.92 28.46
N ALA A 94 16.25 18.85 27.51
CA ALA A 94 17.36 19.07 26.61
C ALA A 94 18.51 19.72 27.43
N VAL A 95 19.67 19.09 27.35
CA VAL A 95 20.88 19.49 28.12
C VAL A 95 22.10 19.41 27.22
N ARG A 96 23.20 19.98 27.70
CA ARG A 96 24.54 19.60 27.23
C ARG A 96 25.01 18.42 28.07
N ALA A 97 25.41 17.33 27.44
CA ALA A 97 25.89 16.14 28.12
C ALA A 97 27.03 16.47 29.11
N ALA A 98 27.89 17.42 28.71
CA ALA A 98 29.00 17.90 29.58
C ALA A 98 28.52 18.48 30.92
N ASP A 99 27.35 19.12 30.98
CA ASP A 99 26.82 19.73 32.20
C ASP A 99 26.22 18.69 33.17
N THR A 100 26.03 17.47 32.72
CA THR A 100 25.56 16.34 33.56
C THR A 100 26.61 15.27 33.79
N ALA A 101 27.84 15.43 33.30
CA ALA A 101 28.87 14.39 33.24
C ALA A 101 29.18 13.69 34.58
N TYR A 102 28.96 14.37 35.70
CA TYR A 102 29.20 13.82 37.06
C TYR A 102 27.90 13.54 37.81
N ALA A 103 26.73 13.63 37.16
CA ALA A 103 25.45 13.40 37.80
C ALA A 103 25.31 11.95 38.24
N THR A 104 24.93 11.76 39.51
CA THR A 104 24.57 10.46 40.10
C THR A 104 23.36 10.63 41.02
N TRP A 105 22.76 9.52 41.43
CA TRP A 105 21.65 9.53 42.40
C TRP A 105 22.02 10.16 43.74
N SER A 106 23.29 10.05 44.20
CA SER A 106 23.78 10.64 45.43
C SER A 106 24.29 12.07 45.26
N ALA A 107 24.63 12.48 44.04
CA ALA A 107 25.13 13.80 43.70
C ALA A 107 24.51 14.24 42.35
N PRO A 108 23.23 14.64 42.33
CA PRO A 108 22.56 15.06 41.10
C PRO A 108 23.14 16.38 40.59
N ALA A 109 23.10 16.54 39.25
CA ALA A 109 23.35 17.84 38.64
C ALA A 109 22.08 18.69 38.77
N GLN A 110 22.23 19.90 39.33
CA GLN A 110 21.17 20.89 39.45
C GLN A 110 21.29 21.91 38.32
N LEU A 111 20.29 21.97 37.45
CA LEU A 111 20.28 22.88 36.31
C LEU A 111 19.05 23.80 36.36
N PRO A 112 19.19 25.12 36.15
CA PRO A 112 18.07 26.02 35.97
C PRO A 112 17.36 25.69 34.67
N VAL A 113 16.01 25.71 34.69
CA VAL A 113 15.15 25.47 33.52
C VAL A 113 14.86 26.79 32.84
N ALA A 114 15.55 27.04 31.72
CA ALA A 114 15.50 28.32 31.03
C ALA A 114 14.20 28.49 30.20
N ALA A 115 13.63 27.37 29.67
CA ALA A 115 12.49 27.43 28.79
C ALA A 115 11.76 26.08 28.72
N TYR A 116 10.66 26.08 27.93
CA TYR A 116 9.89 24.90 27.56
C TYR A 116 9.70 24.87 26.04
N VAL A 117 9.89 23.71 25.41
CA VAL A 117 9.70 23.47 23.98
C VAL A 117 8.72 22.31 23.76
N ALA A 118 7.60 22.64 23.15
CA ALA A 118 6.58 21.64 22.77
C ALA A 118 6.76 21.19 21.32
N ALA A 119 6.20 20.02 20.97
CA ALA A 119 6.11 19.58 19.59
C ALA A 119 5.32 20.60 18.76
N GLY A 120 5.81 20.90 17.53
CA GLY A 120 5.21 21.89 16.64
C GLY A 120 5.60 23.35 16.93
N GLN A 121 6.39 23.63 17.95
CA GLN A 121 6.93 24.95 18.23
C GLN A 121 7.95 25.35 17.17
N ARG A 122 7.78 26.56 16.58
CA ARG A 122 8.67 27.06 15.51
C ARG A 122 9.89 27.83 16.04
N GLU A 123 9.69 28.61 17.09
CA GLU A 123 10.74 29.38 17.72
C GLU A 123 11.31 28.59 18.89
N VAL A 124 12.51 28.10 18.72
CA VAL A 124 13.21 27.27 19.71
C VAL A 124 14.29 28.14 20.38
N PRO A 125 14.23 28.31 21.71
CA PRO A 125 15.24 29.07 22.41
C PRO A 125 16.60 28.33 22.38
N GLN A 126 17.69 29.09 22.38
CA GLN A 126 19.04 28.54 22.49
C GLN A 126 19.32 28.09 23.92
N LEU A 127 19.88 26.90 24.08
CA LEU A 127 20.37 26.39 25.35
C LEU A 127 21.77 26.96 25.64
N ARG A 128 21.98 27.53 26.85
CA ARG A 128 23.27 27.97 27.32
C ARG A 128 23.92 26.89 28.18
N ALA A 129 25.22 27.04 28.41
CA ALA A 129 25.97 26.17 29.33
C ALA A 129 25.41 26.25 30.75
N GLY A 130 25.24 25.11 31.40
CA GLY A 130 24.73 25.00 32.76
C GLY A 130 23.21 25.20 32.89
N GLU A 131 22.47 25.27 31.78
CA GLU A 131 21.01 25.37 31.77
C GLU A 131 20.37 24.05 31.24
N ALA A 132 19.07 23.87 31.46
CA ALA A 132 18.23 22.87 30.87
C ALA A 132 17.03 23.50 30.22
N ILE A 133 16.51 22.90 29.15
CA ILE A 133 15.23 23.27 28.51
C ILE A 133 14.29 22.08 28.60
N ARG A 134 13.13 22.26 29.22
CA ARG A 134 12.09 21.23 29.26
C ARG A 134 11.58 20.99 27.85
N ILE A 135 11.61 19.73 27.39
CA ILE A 135 11.30 19.36 26.01
C ILE A 135 10.36 18.16 25.97
N MET A 136 9.44 18.17 25.01
CA MET A 136 8.51 17.06 24.78
C MET A 136 8.92 16.24 23.57
N THR A 137 8.51 14.98 23.54
CA THR A 137 8.73 14.04 22.43
C THR A 137 8.33 14.68 21.10
N GLY A 138 9.19 14.58 20.08
CA GLY A 138 9.00 15.15 18.75
C GLY A 138 9.24 16.66 18.66
N ALA A 139 9.53 17.34 19.76
CA ALA A 139 9.90 18.76 19.74
C ALA A 139 11.29 18.97 19.16
N PRO A 140 11.53 20.07 18.41
CA PRO A 140 12.86 20.40 17.89
C PRO A 140 13.89 20.55 19.00
N LEU A 141 15.05 19.92 18.83
CA LEU A 141 16.14 20.04 19.78
C LEU A 141 16.70 21.47 19.77
N PRO A 142 16.79 22.16 20.93
CA PRO A 142 17.39 23.49 21.02
C PRO A 142 18.84 23.53 20.55
N ASP A 143 19.24 24.61 19.86
CA ASP A 143 20.62 24.86 19.56
C ASP A 143 21.44 24.94 20.87
N GLY A 144 22.59 24.28 20.90
CA GLY A 144 23.44 24.16 22.09
C GLY A 144 23.16 22.91 22.92
N ALA A 145 22.02 22.23 22.75
CA ALA A 145 21.78 20.92 23.34
C ALA A 145 22.38 19.79 22.48
N ASP A 146 22.90 18.78 23.12
CA ASP A 146 23.41 17.57 22.47
C ASP A 146 22.84 16.27 23.04
N ALA A 147 22.00 16.36 24.10
CA ALA A 147 21.33 15.21 24.71
C ALA A 147 19.98 15.60 25.31
N VAL A 148 19.12 14.59 25.53
CA VAL A 148 17.89 14.71 26.30
C VAL A 148 17.90 13.72 27.45
N VAL A 149 17.71 14.24 28.68
CA VAL A 149 17.52 13.44 29.89
C VAL A 149 16.03 13.23 30.09
N ARG A 150 15.60 11.98 30.23
CA ARG A 150 14.18 11.64 30.41
C ARG A 150 13.67 12.10 31.77
N PHE A 151 12.39 12.37 31.90
CA PHE A 151 11.77 12.73 33.20
C PHE A 151 12.04 11.71 34.28
N GLU A 152 12.08 10.41 33.93
CA GLU A 152 12.34 9.32 34.87
C GLU A 152 13.75 9.37 35.50
N GLU A 153 14.66 10.09 34.88
CA GLU A 153 16.03 10.27 35.34
C GLU A 153 16.23 11.62 36.07
N THR A 154 15.12 12.28 36.43
CA THR A 154 15.07 13.57 37.11
C THR A 154 14.13 13.55 38.33
N ASP A 155 14.11 14.63 39.11
CA ASP A 155 13.16 14.82 40.20
C ASP A 155 11.71 15.07 39.73
N GLU A 156 11.46 15.15 38.42
CA GLU A 156 10.10 15.24 37.85
C GLU A 156 9.43 13.87 37.73
N SER A 157 10.16 12.76 37.80
CA SER A 157 9.62 11.40 37.66
C SER A 157 8.45 11.07 38.61
N ALA A 158 8.40 11.71 39.76
CA ALA A 158 7.36 11.51 40.78
C ALA A 158 6.17 12.48 40.67
N SER A 159 6.22 13.47 39.80
CA SER A 159 5.21 14.52 39.69
C SER A 159 4.87 14.77 38.21
N ALA A 160 4.16 13.82 37.63
CA ALA A 160 3.62 13.96 36.27
C ALA A 160 2.53 15.06 36.24
N GLY A 161 2.92 16.33 36.28
CA GLY A 161 2.01 17.46 36.25
C GLY A 161 2.76 18.78 36.04
N GLN A 162 2.61 19.36 34.94
CA GLN A 162 2.52 20.78 34.52
C GLN A 162 3.13 21.86 35.46
N SER A 163 4.12 21.61 36.27
CA SER A 163 4.78 22.68 37.01
C SER A 163 5.85 23.32 36.12
N ARG A 164 5.72 24.63 35.89
CA ARG A 164 6.82 25.45 35.40
C ARG A 164 7.89 25.47 36.46
N ARG A 165 8.85 24.54 36.35
CA ARG A 165 9.95 24.44 37.29
C ARG A 165 11.01 25.47 36.99
N GLU A 166 11.60 26.03 38.03
CA GLU A 166 12.75 26.94 37.89
C GLU A 166 14.09 26.17 37.81
N THR A 167 14.11 24.95 38.39
CA THR A 167 15.31 24.07 38.40
C THR A 167 14.91 22.61 38.27
N VAL A 168 15.79 21.79 37.73
CA VAL A 168 15.69 20.34 37.66
C VAL A 168 16.93 19.66 38.27
N LEU A 169 16.72 18.57 38.98
CA LEU A 169 17.78 17.69 39.46
C LEU A 169 17.91 16.49 38.50
N VAL A 170 19.05 16.37 37.87
CA VAL A 170 19.38 15.26 36.94
C VAL A 170 20.18 14.22 37.72
N TYR A 171 19.68 12.98 37.79
CA TYR A 171 20.28 11.90 38.59
C TYR A 171 21.21 11.01 37.81
N ARG A 172 21.31 11.19 36.48
CA ARG A 172 22.14 10.37 35.61
C ARG A 172 22.88 11.22 34.59
N ALA A 173 24.18 10.93 34.42
CA ALA A 173 24.95 11.56 33.35
C ALA A 173 24.43 11.18 31.98
N ALA A 174 24.10 12.17 31.16
CA ALA A 174 23.78 11.99 29.78
C ALA A 174 25.02 11.81 28.92
N ARG A 175 24.91 11.06 27.85
CA ARG A 175 25.91 10.98 26.79
C ARG A 175 25.48 11.85 25.63
N PRO A 176 26.41 12.37 24.81
CA PRO A 176 26.04 13.02 23.55
C PRO A 176 25.14 12.12 22.71
N PHE A 177 24.07 12.67 22.16
CA PHE A 177 23.02 12.04 21.36
C PHE A 177 22.06 11.11 22.11
N ASP A 178 22.14 10.99 23.45
CA ASP A 178 21.13 10.27 24.23
C ASP A 178 19.75 10.87 23.99
N ASN A 179 18.78 10.03 23.57
CA ASN A 179 17.38 10.38 23.29
C ASN A 179 17.19 11.52 22.27
N VAL A 180 18.13 11.69 21.37
CA VAL A 180 18.04 12.62 20.22
C VAL A 180 17.84 11.81 18.95
N ARG A 181 16.88 12.22 18.14
CA ARG A 181 16.65 11.65 16.81
C ARG A 181 17.24 12.58 15.74
N GLU A 182 18.02 11.99 14.87
CA GLU A 182 18.63 12.72 13.74
C GLU A 182 17.70 12.81 12.55
N PRO A 183 17.85 13.83 11.68
CA PRO A 183 17.11 13.90 10.43
C PRO A 183 17.33 12.64 9.58
N GLY A 184 16.25 12.11 9.00
CA GLY A 184 16.31 10.94 8.13
C GLY A 184 16.58 9.61 8.84
N GLU A 185 16.53 9.57 10.17
CA GLU A 185 16.77 8.34 10.94
C GLU A 185 15.80 7.21 10.57
N ASP A 186 14.53 7.52 10.33
CA ASP A 186 13.54 6.53 9.88
C ASP A 186 13.58 6.35 8.35
N ILE A 187 13.57 7.46 7.61
CA ILE A 187 13.56 7.47 6.14
C ILE A 187 14.39 8.65 5.66
N ALA A 188 15.48 8.38 4.96
CA ALA A 188 16.28 9.42 4.33
C ALA A 188 15.64 9.92 3.04
N CYS A 189 15.76 11.21 2.76
CA CYS A 189 15.38 11.83 1.49
C CYS A 189 15.96 11.04 0.30
N GLY A 190 15.17 10.85 -0.77
CA GLY A 190 15.55 10.07 -1.95
C GLY A 190 15.36 8.57 -1.82
N THR A 191 14.98 8.05 -0.65
CA THR A 191 14.74 6.61 -0.46
C THR A 191 13.42 6.17 -1.13
N PRO A 192 13.44 5.11 -1.97
CA PRO A 192 12.20 4.50 -2.48
C PRO A 192 11.51 3.73 -1.37
N VAL A 193 10.35 4.22 -0.93
CA VAL A 193 9.60 3.70 0.23
C VAL A 193 8.62 2.61 -0.17
N VAL A 194 7.93 2.78 -1.29
CA VAL A 194 7.06 1.77 -1.88
C VAL A 194 7.38 1.65 -3.37
N ARG A 195 7.56 0.43 -3.85
CA ARG A 195 7.99 0.19 -5.23
C ARG A 195 6.82 0.01 -6.19
N ARG A 196 7.01 0.41 -7.45
CA ARG A 196 6.07 0.11 -8.54
C ARG A 196 5.80 -1.39 -8.62
N GLY A 197 4.60 -1.76 -9.04
CA GLY A 197 4.17 -3.16 -9.15
C GLY A 197 3.65 -3.75 -7.84
N GLN A 198 3.77 -3.04 -6.73
CA GLN A 198 3.24 -3.46 -5.43
C GLN A 198 1.75 -3.12 -5.34
N ALA A 199 0.93 -4.08 -4.88
CA ALA A 199 -0.46 -3.82 -4.49
C ALA A 199 -0.48 -3.11 -3.15
N LEU A 200 -1.14 -1.95 -3.09
CA LEU A 200 -1.16 -1.07 -1.93
C LEU A 200 -2.08 -1.62 -0.82
N ARG A 201 -1.50 -1.96 0.31
CA ARG A 201 -2.19 -2.37 1.53
C ARG A 201 -2.45 -1.14 2.42
N PRO A 202 -3.33 -1.22 3.41
CA PRO A 202 -3.58 -0.12 4.35
C PRO A 202 -2.31 0.44 5.02
N ALA A 203 -1.36 -0.43 5.39
CA ALA A 203 -0.08 -0.01 5.97
C ALA A 203 0.78 0.80 4.98
N ASP A 204 0.79 0.41 3.70
CA ASP A 204 1.52 1.13 2.66
C ASP A 204 0.91 2.54 2.44
N LEU A 205 -0.43 2.67 2.53
CA LEU A 205 -1.11 3.97 2.47
C LEU A 205 -0.75 4.87 3.67
N GLY A 206 -0.70 4.29 4.88
CA GLY A 206 -0.26 5.02 6.07
C GLY A 206 1.16 5.55 5.93
N LEU A 207 2.06 4.71 5.42
CA LEU A 207 3.45 5.08 5.16
C LEU A 207 3.56 6.20 4.11
N ILE A 208 2.83 6.09 2.99
CA ILE A 208 2.79 7.14 1.95
C ILE A 208 2.19 8.44 2.50
N ALA A 209 1.16 8.34 3.35
CA ALA A 209 0.56 9.50 4.00
C ALA A 209 1.57 10.24 4.92
N SER A 210 2.43 9.50 5.64
CA SER A 210 3.46 10.11 6.49
C SER A 210 4.52 10.89 5.72
N LEU A 211 4.68 10.60 4.42
CA LEU A 211 5.53 11.37 3.50
C LEU A 211 4.83 12.63 2.96
N GLY A 212 3.57 12.89 3.34
CA GLY A 212 2.81 14.04 2.84
C GLY A 212 2.27 13.91 1.43
N GLU A 213 2.26 12.70 0.84
CA GLU A 213 1.76 12.48 -0.52
C GLU A 213 0.24 12.29 -0.55
N PRO A 214 -0.54 13.27 -1.06
CA PRO A 214 -2.00 13.20 -1.07
C PRO A 214 -2.55 12.34 -2.21
N ARG A 215 -1.73 12.04 -3.21
CA ARG A 215 -2.11 11.31 -4.42
C ARG A 215 -1.00 10.37 -4.85
N VAL A 216 -1.39 9.25 -5.48
CA VAL A 216 -0.43 8.27 -6.02
C VAL A 216 -0.80 7.87 -7.44
N ARG A 217 0.21 7.43 -8.20
CA ARG A 217 0.03 6.86 -9.53
C ARG A 217 -0.14 5.35 -9.42
N VAL A 218 -1.29 4.86 -9.87
CA VAL A 218 -1.64 3.43 -9.83
C VAL A 218 -2.14 2.98 -11.19
N HIS A 219 -2.08 1.68 -11.46
CA HIS A 219 -2.78 1.10 -12.61
C HIS A 219 -4.27 1.02 -12.31
N ARG A 220 -5.10 1.34 -13.31
CA ARG A 220 -6.56 1.16 -13.19
C ARG A 220 -6.90 -0.32 -13.01
N ARG A 221 -8.04 -0.61 -12.39
CA ARG A 221 -8.51 -1.99 -12.26
C ARG A 221 -8.88 -2.56 -13.64
N PRO A 222 -8.58 -3.83 -13.91
CA PRO A 222 -9.04 -4.49 -15.11
C PRO A 222 -10.57 -4.63 -15.10
N VAL A 223 -11.18 -4.51 -16.28
CA VAL A 223 -12.56 -4.92 -16.52
C VAL A 223 -12.50 -6.31 -17.12
N VAL A 224 -13.08 -7.29 -16.44
CA VAL A 224 -13.04 -8.69 -16.85
C VAL A 224 -14.45 -9.11 -17.26
N ALA A 225 -14.61 -9.64 -18.48
CA ALA A 225 -15.82 -10.30 -18.92
C ALA A 225 -15.68 -11.81 -18.68
N VAL A 226 -16.61 -12.39 -17.95
CA VAL A 226 -16.70 -13.86 -17.77
C VAL A 226 -17.84 -14.37 -18.63
N LEU A 227 -17.52 -15.24 -19.57
CA LEU A 227 -18.49 -15.82 -20.51
C LEU A 227 -18.69 -17.29 -20.16
N SER A 228 -19.95 -17.66 -19.93
CA SER A 228 -20.37 -19.06 -19.86
C SER A 228 -21.10 -19.41 -21.13
N THR A 229 -20.65 -20.47 -21.82
CA THR A 229 -21.23 -20.93 -23.08
C THR A 229 -21.61 -22.41 -22.97
N GLY A 230 -22.76 -22.75 -23.49
CA GLY A 230 -23.30 -24.11 -23.52
C GLY A 230 -24.81 -24.10 -23.32
N ASN A 231 -25.54 -24.91 -24.08
CA ASN A 231 -27.00 -25.04 -23.95
C ASN A 231 -27.40 -25.76 -22.66
N GLU A 232 -26.45 -26.46 -22.05
CA GLU A 232 -26.59 -27.15 -20.77
C GLU A 232 -26.42 -26.26 -19.57
N VAL A 233 -25.86 -25.04 -19.76
CA VAL A 233 -25.43 -24.15 -18.65
C VAL A 233 -26.61 -23.30 -18.20
N MET A 234 -26.94 -23.39 -16.91
CA MET A 234 -28.00 -22.62 -16.25
C MET A 234 -27.41 -21.65 -15.23
N ALA A 235 -28.13 -20.59 -14.95
CA ALA A 235 -27.73 -19.63 -13.90
C ALA A 235 -27.98 -20.22 -12.49
N PRO A 236 -27.21 -19.79 -11.46
CA PRO A 236 -27.51 -20.13 -10.08
C PRO A 236 -28.92 -19.68 -9.68
N GLY A 237 -29.65 -20.55 -8.98
CA GLY A 237 -31.05 -20.29 -8.57
C GLY A 237 -32.12 -20.75 -9.57
N GLU A 238 -31.74 -21.17 -10.75
CA GLU A 238 -32.70 -21.80 -11.69
C GLU A 238 -32.88 -23.29 -11.35
N ASN A 239 -34.08 -23.83 -11.64
CA ASN A 239 -34.35 -25.25 -11.45
C ASN A 239 -33.60 -26.07 -12.49
N LEU A 240 -32.80 -27.04 -12.04
CA LEU A 240 -32.09 -27.96 -12.91
C LEU A 240 -33.08 -28.77 -13.76
N LYS A 241 -32.83 -28.80 -15.07
CA LYS A 241 -33.54 -29.66 -16.02
C LYS A 241 -32.69 -30.87 -16.38
N PRO A 242 -33.26 -31.96 -16.86
CA PRO A 242 -32.47 -33.08 -17.34
C PRO A 242 -31.46 -32.63 -18.41
N GLY A 243 -30.18 -32.99 -18.22
CA GLY A 243 -29.09 -32.59 -19.14
C GLY A 243 -28.54 -31.18 -18.94
N THR A 244 -28.93 -30.47 -17.88
CA THR A 244 -28.36 -29.15 -17.55
C THR A 244 -27.49 -29.16 -16.32
N ILE A 245 -26.57 -28.17 -16.22
CA ILE A 245 -25.65 -27.96 -15.12
C ILE A 245 -25.68 -26.48 -14.67
N ILE A 246 -25.43 -26.22 -13.40
CA ILE A 246 -25.28 -24.84 -12.91
C ILE A 246 -23.88 -24.33 -13.25
N SER A 247 -23.79 -23.13 -13.81
CA SER A 247 -22.52 -22.48 -14.12
C SER A 247 -21.79 -22.02 -12.86
N ALA A 248 -20.63 -22.62 -12.59
CA ALA A 248 -19.72 -22.10 -11.56
C ALA A 248 -19.12 -20.74 -11.94
N SER A 249 -18.90 -20.49 -13.23
CA SER A 249 -18.37 -19.21 -13.74
C SER A 249 -19.35 -18.04 -13.54
N ALA A 250 -20.65 -18.28 -13.68
CA ALA A 250 -21.67 -17.26 -13.42
C ALA A 250 -21.68 -16.86 -11.93
N ALA A 251 -21.55 -17.82 -11.02
CA ALA A 251 -21.43 -17.54 -9.59
C ALA A 251 -20.16 -16.74 -9.24
N ALA A 252 -19.04 -17.05 -9.88
CA ALA A 252 -17.77 -16.31 -9.68
C ALA A 252 -17.85 -14.86 -10.19
N SER A 253 -18.65 -14.57 -11.20
CA SER A 253 -18.84 -13.21 -11.73
C SER A 253 -19.67 -12.30 -10.81
N GLU A 254 -20.44 -12.86 -9.88
CA GLU A 254 -21.22 -12.13 -8.89
C GLU A 254 -20.46 -11.82 -7.61
N LEU A 255 -19.24 -12.37 -7.43
CA LEU A 255 -18.37 -12.02 -6.32
C LEU A 255 -17.91 -10.56 -6.45
N ARG A 256 -18.73 -9.66 -5.91
CA ARG A 256 -18.38 -8.24 -5.77
C ARG A 256 -17.26 -8.10 -4.73
N THR A 257 -16.13 -7.57 -5.14
CA THR A 257 -15.24 -6.92 -4.18
C THR A 257 -15.99 -5.74 -3.57
N PRO A 258 -16.02 -5.57 -2.23
CA PRO A 258 -16.73 -4.47 -1.60
C PRO A 258 -16.26 -3.13 -2.18
N ALA A 259 -17.23 -2.27 -2.52
CA ALA A 259 -17.02 -0.92 -3.04
C ALA A 259 -16.11 -0.08 -2.09
N PRO A 260 -15.34 0.92 -2.61
CA PRO A 260 -15.92 1.96 -3.50
C PRO A 260 -15.38 2.02 -4.92
N CYS A 261 -14.60 1.05 -5.37
CA CYS A 261 -14.10 1.01 -6.76
C CYS A 261 -14.36 -0.37 -7.37
N SER A 262 -15.63 -0.77 -7.55
CA SER A 262 -15.97 -2.03 -8.22
C SER A 262 -15.59 -1.96 -9.70
N PRO A 263 -14.80 -2.92 -10.24
CA PRO A 263 -14.76 -3.13 -11.67
C PRO A 263 -16.16 -3.58 -12.12
N ALA A 264 -16.67 -2.99 -13.19
CA ALA A 264 -17.89 -3.49 -13.81
C ALA A 264 -17.60 -4.88 -14.39
N ILE A 265 -18.07 -5.93 -13.73
CA ILE A 265 -18.05 -7.28 -14.28
C ILE A 265 -19.34 -7.44 -15.07
N ARG A 266 -19.23 -7.60 -16.39
CA ARG A 266 -20.38 -7.97 -17.24
C ARG A 266 -20.39 -9.48 -17.37
N ALA A 267 -21.39 -10.14 -16.83
CA ALA A 267 -21.72 -11.50 -17.17
C ALA A 267 -22.60 -11.48 -18.45
N ILE A 268 -22.15 -12.14 -19.48
CA ILE A 268 -22.96 -12.36 -20.70
C ILE A 268 -23.25 -13.85 -20.75
N ALA A 269 -24.50 -14.23 -20.49
CA ALA A 269 -24.96 -15.58 -20.76
C ALA A 269 -25.15 -15.75 -22.29
N GLY A 270 -24.64 -16.84 -22.84
CA GLY A 270 -24.79 -17.17 -24.26
C GLY A 270 -26.23 -17.48 -24.64
N PRO A 271 -26.55 -17.62 -25.94
CA PRO A 271 -27.89 -17.46 -26.47
C PRO A 271 -28.84 -18.60 -26.08
N ALA A 272 -29.57 -18.35 -25.00
CA ALA A 272 -30.87 -18.99 -24.80
C ALA A 272 -31.87 -17.84 -24.58
N SER A 273 -32.62 -17.51 -25.62
CA SER A 273 -33.69 -16.52 -25.69
C SER A 273 -33.26 -15.05 -25.88
N ALA A 274 -33.74 -14.49 -26.99
CA ALA A 274 -33.71 -13.06 -27.24
C ALA A 274 -34.38 -12.28 -26.09
N GLY A 275 -33.66 -11.30 -25.54
CA GLY A 275 -34.22 -10.20 -24.78
C GLY A 275 -34.13 -10.27 -23.28
N SER A 276 -32.96 -10.05 -22.73
CA SER A 276 -32.76 -9.13 -21.57
C SER A 276 -31.28 -8.99 -21.20
N SER A 277 -30.68 -7.93 -21.70
CA SER A 277 -29.42 -7.44 -21.10
C SER A 277 -29.79 -6.76 -19.79
N ARG A 278 -29.50 -7.40 -18.66
CA ARG A 278 -29.51 -6.71 -17.36
C ARG A 278 -28.14 -6.04 -17.14
N THR A 279 -28.13 -4.73 -17.22
CA THR A 279 -27.05 -3.90 -16.76
C THR A 279 -27.22 -3.78 -15.26
N LEU A 280 -26.27 -4.33 -14.48
CA LEU A 280 -26.20 -4.11 -13.04
C LEU A 280 -25.21 -2.95 -12.81
N THR A 281 -25.72 -1.85 -12.32
CA THR A 281 -24.95 -0.71 -11.79
C THR A 281 -24.47 -0.99 -10.37
#